data_2df96478b8fe1f4307d5fcafd61cf1ce
#
_entry.id   2df96478b8fe1f4307d5fcafd61cf1ce
#
_cell.length_a   1.000
_cell.length_b   1.000
_cell.length_c   1.000
_cell.angle_alpha   90.00
_cell.angle_beta   90.00
_cell.angle_gamma   90.00
#
_symmetry.space_group_name_H-M   'P 1'
#
loop_
_entity.id
_entity.type
_entity.pdbx_description
1 polymer ?
#
loop_
_entity_poly.entity_id
_entity_poly.type
_entity_poly.pdbx_seq_one_letter_code
_entity_poly.pdbx_strand_id
1 'polypeptide(L)'
;MSDTAAATAPQASTAPSVRFGFVKFVVKDLAAMRGFYERAFGLTVAQTVDLPDATELIMRRAGEEAGFSLILYGYKDARDVSVGTAYGPLGLYVRDVDAAFAHAVAQGAAPHREPWDATGMRVAFVLDPEGRELELISMRR
;
A
#
# COMPACT_ATOMS: atom_id res chain seq x y z
N MET A 1 -36.65 8.30 -11.56
CA MET A 1 -36.43 9.19 -10.41
C MET A 1 -35.31 8.66 -9.59
N SER A 2 -34.19 9.36 -9.63
CA SER A 2 -33.08 9.03 -8.75
C SER A 2 -33.50 9.41 -7.33
N ASP A 3 -33.66 8.40 -6.51
CA ASP A 3 -33.80 8.61 -5.09
C ASP A 3 -32.42 8.99 -4.56
N THR A 4 -32.08 10.27 -4.66
CA THR A 4 -30.95 10.79 -3.93
C THR A 4 -31.37 10.81 -2.46
N ALA A 5 -31.13 9.70 -1.79
CA ALA A 5 -31.16 9.72 -0.35
C ALA A 5 -30.21 10.83 0.11
N ALA A 6 -30.78 11.90 0.67
CA ALA A 6 -29.98 12.94 1.26
C ALA A 6 -29.00 12.27 2.23
N ALA A 7 -27.69 12.50 2.00
CA ALA A 7 -26.68 11.99 2.89
C ALA A 7 -27.00 12.46 4.32
N THR A 8 -27.43 11.54 5.16
CA THR A 8 -27.65 11.82 6.57
C THR A 8 -26.31 12.19 7.19
N ALA A 9 -26.22 13.35 7.81
CA ALA A 9 -25.01 13.71 8.53
C ALA A 9 -24.68 12.61 9.54
N PRO A 10 -23.40 12.17 9.60
CA PRO A 10 -23.00 11.13 10.54
C PRO A 10 -23.31 11.59 11.96
N GLN A 11 -23.91 10.71 12.75
CA GLN A 11 -24.14 10.98 14.16
C GLN A 11 -22.80 11.04 14.89
N ALA A 12 -22.70 11.95 15.84
CA ALA A 12 -21.53 12.00 16.70
C ALA A 12 -21.31 10.67 17.40
N SER A 13 -20.17 10.04 17.18
CA SER A 13 -19.81 8.80 17.83
C SER A 13 -19.41 9.07 19.28
N THR A 14 -19.80 8.12 20.17
CA THR A 14 -19.31 8.11 21.55
C THR A 14 -17.97 7.41 21.69
N ALA A 15 -17.47 6.79 20.62
CA ALA A 15 -16.15 6.15 20.61
C ALA A 15 -15.04 7.22 20.66
N PRO A 16 -13.87 6.88 21.22
CA PRO A 16 -12.71 7.77 21.14
C PRO A 16 -12.36 8.09 19.68
N SER A 17 -11.86 9.29 19.45
CA SER A 17 -11.41 9.71 18.13
C SER A 17 -10.20 8.89 17.69
N VAL A 18 -10.23 8.37 16.45
CA VAL A 18 -9.13 7.61 15.86
C VAL A 18 -8.80 8.17 14.48
N ARG A 19 -7.59 7.92 14.04
CA ARG A 19 -7.10 8.29 12.71
C ARG A 19 -6.26 7.15 12.16
N PHE A 20 -6.40 6.86 10.86
CA PHE A 20 -5.56 5.87 10.22
C PHE A 20 -4.10 6.34 10.23
N GLY A 21 -3.20 5.49 10.72
CA GLY A 21 -1.79 5.84 10.89
C GLY A 21 -0.86 5.12 9.94
N PHE A 22 -0.92 3.81 9.92
CA PHE A 22 -0.01 3.01 9.10
C PHE A 22 -0.55 1.60 8.87
N VAL A 23 0.04 0.92 7.88
CA VAL A 23 -0.04 -0.52 7.71
C VAL A 23 1.37 -1.09 7.83
N LYS A 24 1.50 -2.27 8.42
CA LYS A 24 2.79 -2.92 8.61
C LYS A 24 2.84 -4.20 7.79
N PHE A 25 3.84 -4.31 6.92
CA PHE A 25 4.15 -5.54 6.20
C PHE A 25 5.34 -6.22 6.85
N VAL A 26 5.14 -7.43 7.31
CA VAL A 26 6.25 -8.28 7.74
C VAL A 26 6.88 -8.88 6.48
N VAL A 27 8.16 -8.59 6.25
CA VAL A 27 8.85 -8.94 5.01
C VAL A 27 10.00 -9.91 5.29
N LYS A 28 10.33 -10.72 4.28
CA LYS A 28 11.48 -11.64 4.35
C LYS A 28 12.79 -10.90 4.16
N ASP A 29 12.86 -10.09 3.11
CA ASP A 29 14.07 -9.37 2.72
C ASP A 29 13.81 -7.87 2.81
N LEU A 30 14.21 -7.30 3.93
CA LEU A 30 13.94 -5.90 4.23
C LEU A 30 14.62 -4.96 3.21
N ALA A 31 15.86 -5.24 2.84
CA ALA A 31 16.61 -4.40 1.91
C ALA A 31 16.02 -4.48 0.49
N ALA A 32 15.66 -5.67 0.02
CA ALA A 32 15.05 -5.86 -1.29
C ALA A 32 13.69 -5.19 -1.36
N MET A 33 12.86 -5.32 -0.33
CA MET A 33 11.53 -4.73 -0.30
C MET A 33 11.59 -3.21 -0.16
N ARG A 34 12.51 -2.68 0.62
CA ARG A 34 12.77 -1.25 0.65
C ARG A 34 13.07 -0.72 -0.75
N GLY A 35 14.02 -1.34 -1.43
CA GLY A 35 14.41 -0.93 -2.78
C GLY A 35 13.26 -0.99 -3.78
N PHE A 36 12.43 -2.03 -3.70
CA PHE A 36 11.25 -2.15 -4.55
C PHE A 36 10.27 -0.98 -4.33
N TYR A 37 9.87 -0.71 -3.08
CA TYR A 37 8.91 0.36 -2.78
C TYR A 37 9.48 1.75 -3.07
N GLU A 38 10.78 1.94 -2.94
CA GLU A 38 11.44 3.17 -3.36
C GLU A 38 11.35 3.37 -4.88
N ARG A 39 11.70 2.35 -5.66
CA ARG A 39 11.74 2.45 -7.13
C ARG A 39 10.36 2.43 -7.78
N ALA A 40 9.48 1.56 -7.28
CA ALA A 40 8.17 1.39 -7.89
C ALA A 40 7.20 2.53 -7.60
N PHE A 41 7.24 3.08 -6.38
CA PHE A 41 6.22 4.02 -5.91
C PHE A 41 6.79 5.32 -5.34
N GLY A 42 8.10 5.51 -5.38
CA GLY A 42 8.71 6.76 -4.91
C GLY A 42 8.63 6.97 -3.40
N LEU A 43 8.49 5.88 -2.63
CA LEU A 43 8.52 5.98 -1.18
C LEU A 43 9.95 6.17 -0.69
N THR A 44 10.09 6.82 0.45
CA THR A 44 11.39 7.01 1.11
C THR A 44 11.29 6.61 2.57
N VAL A 45 12.41 6.18 3.14
CA VAL A 45 12.48 5.85 4.57
C VAL A 45 12.52 7.15 5.36
N ALA A 46 11.43 7.44 6.06
CA ALA A 46 11.33 8.60 6.95
C ALA A 46 11.99 8.35 8.30
N GLN A 47 11.93 7.10 8.76
CA GLN A 47 12.50 6.71 10.06
C GLN A 47 12.82 5.23 10.07
N THR A 48 13.91 4.87 10.73
CA THR A 48 14.29 3.48 11.01
C THR A 48 14.15 3.26 12.52
N VAL A 49 13.48 2.17 12.90
CA VAL A 49 13.36 1.78 14.30
C VAL A 49 14.07 0.45 14.48
N ASP A 50 15.09 0.44 15.32
CA ASP A 50 15.84 -0.76 15.63
C ASP A 50 15.31 -1.39 16.91
N LEU A 51 14.68 -2.57 16.75
CA LEU A 51 14.14 -3.35 17.86
C LEU A 51 15.07 -4.52 18.16
N PRO A 52 14.98 -5.12 19.36
CA PRO A 52 15.85 -6.25 19.70
C PRO A 52 15.76 -7.42 18.72
N ASP A 53 14.56 -7.71 18.19
CA ASP A 53 14.27 -8.86 17.33
C ASP A 53 13.92 -8.52 15.90
N ALA A 54 13.84 -7.22 15.56
CA ALA A 54 13.38 -6.78 14.25
C ALA A 54 13.88 -5.36 13.94
N THR A 55 13.79 -5.00 12.67
CA THR A 55 14.00 -3.62 12.20
C THR A 55 12.75 -3.15 11.47
N GLU A 56 12.30 -1.94 11.77
CA GLU A 56 11.20 -1.31 11.06
C GLU A 56 11.71 -0.15 10.20
N LEU A 57 11.26 -0.11 8.95
CA LEU A 57 11.45 1.02 8.06
C LEU A 57 10.10 1.70 7.86
N ILE A 58 9.98 2.92 8.37
CA ILE A 58 8.76 3.71 8.20
C ILE A 58 8.90 4.49 6.90
N MET A 59 8.12 4.10 5.90
CA MET A 59 8.21 4.67 4.57
C MET A 59 7.02 5.58 4.27
N ARG A 60 7.32 6.70 3.64
CA ARG A 60 6.35 7.69 3.21
C ARG A 60 6.74 8.23 1.85
N ARG A 61 5.78 8.85 1.19
CA ARG A 61 6.07 9.63 0.00
C ARG A 61 6.94 10.81 0.37
N ALA A 62 7.96 11.09 -0.45
CA ALA A 62 8.86 12.22 -0.22
C ALA A 62 8.06 13.53 -0.11
N GLY A 63 8.34 14.33 0.92
CA GLY A 63 7.66 15.59 1.17
C GLY A 63 6.37 15.49 1.98
N GLU A 64 5.88 14.28 2.25
CA GLU A 64 4.69 14.07 3.09
C GLU A 64 5.11 13.62 4.48
N GLU A 65 5.29 14.58 5.39
CA GLU A 65 5.74 14.31 6.76
C GLU A 65 4.61 13.83 7.67
N ALA A 66 3.37 14.15 7.33
CA ALA A 66 2.19 13.72 8.06
C ALA A 66 1.28 12.92 7.14
N GLY A 67 0.79 11.80 7.59
CA GLY A 67 -0.12 10.97 6.83
C GLY A 67 0.12 9.50 7.06
N PHE A 68 -0.51 8.72 6.20
CA PHE A 68 -0.44 7.27 6.28
C PHE A 68 0.95 6.77 5.87
N SER A 69 1.47 5.81 6.62
CA SER A 69 2.80 5.24 6.35
C SER A 69 2.71 3.77 6.02
N LEU A 70 3.61 3.29 5.16
CA LEU A 70 3.89 1.88 5.00
C LEU A 70 5.11 1.54 5.86
N ILE A 71 4.95 0.62 6.80
CA ILE A 71 6.07 0.15 7.61
C ILE A 71 6.49 -1.22 7.11
N LEU A 72 7.75 -1.35 6.73
CA LEU A 72 8.35 -2.64 6.43
C LEU A 72 9.02 -3.16 7.71
N TYR A 73 8.61 -4.35 8.14
CA TYR A 73 9.07 -4.96 9.37
C TYR A 73 9.85 -6.23 9.04
N GLY A 74 11.13 -6.25 9.34
CA GLY A 74 11.98 -7.40 9.09
C GLY A 74 12.50 -8.01 10.38
N TYR A 75 12.23 -9.31 10.60
CA TYR A 75 12.84 -10.01 11.73
C TYR A 75 14.33 -10.16 11.56
N LYS A 76 15.07 -10.10 12.67
CA LYS A 76 16.53 -10.28 12.67
C LYS A 76 16.95 -11.74 12.63
N ASP A 77 16.04 -12.67 12.97
CA ASP A 77 16.26 -14.10 12.85
C ASP A 77 15.74 -14.65 11.52
N ALA A 78 15.94 -15.95 11.26
CA ALA A 78 15.59 -16.62 10.02
C ALA A 78 14.21 -17.28 10.07
N ARG A 79 13.27 -16.74 10.86
CA ARG A 79 11.93 -17.31 10.92
C ARG A 79 11.19 -17.17 9.59
N ASP A 80 10.30 -18.13 9.33
CA ASP A 80 9.46 -18.10 8.14
C ASP A 80 8.48 -16.94 8.16
N VAL A 81 8.33 -16.31 7.00
CA VAL A 81 7.33 -15.27 6.75
C VAL A 81 6.54 -15.69 5.51
N SER A 82 5.23 -15.80 5.65
CA SER A 82 4.34 -16.09 4.53
C SER A 82 3.21 -15.07 4.47
N VAL A 83 2.80 -14.70 3.25
CA VAL A 83 1.81 -13.64 3.04
C VAL A 83 0.42 -14.05 3.53
N GLY A 84 0.00 -15.27 3.34
CA GLY A 84 -1.33 -15.73 3.76
C GLY A 84 -2.45 -15.22 2.87
N THR A 85 -3.70 -15.48 3.28
CA THR A 85 -4.88 -15.23 2.46
C THR A 85 -5.98 -14.42 3.15
N ALA A 86 -5.72 -13.90 4.33
CA ALA A 86 -6.77 -13.35 5.19
C ALA A 86 -6.98 -11.84 5.05
N TYR A 87 -6.37 -11.19 4.08
CA TYR A 87 -6.49 -9.75 3.88
C TYR A 87 -6.49 -9.40 2.40
N GLY A 88 -6.96 -8.19 2.10
CA GLY A 88 -6.99 -7.66 0.75
C GLY A 88 -5.76 -6.85 0.39
N PRO A 89 -5.77 -6.19 -0.77
CA PRO A 89 -4.63 -5.43 -1.25
C PRO A 89 -4.41 -4.12 -0.49
N LEU A 90 -3.18 -3.62 -0.57
CA LEU A 90 -2.91 -2.21 -0.32
C LEU A 90 -3.33 -1.42 -1.54
N GLY A 91 -4.22 -0.46 -1.37
CA GLY A 91 -4.70 0.41 -2.45
C GLY A 91 -3.83 1.65 -2.59
N LEU A 92 -3.44 1.95 -3.82
CA LEU A 92 -2.62 3.11 -4.17
C LEU A 92 -3.35 3.93 -5.24
N TYR A 93 -3.67 5.18 -4.94
CA TYR A 93 -4.21 6.09 -5.93
C TYR A 93 -3.07 6.60 -6.82
N VAL A 94 -3.25 6.44 -8.13
CA VAL A 94 -2.30 6.88 -9.14
C VAL A 94 -3.03 7.70 -10.21
N ARG A 95 -2.30 8.54 -10.94
CA ARG A 95 -2.90 9.34 -12.01
C ARG A 95 -3.15 8.52 -13.26
N ASP A 96 -2.20 7.66 -13.62
CA ASP A 96 -2.21 6.85 -14.82
C ASP A 96 -1.93 5.40 -14.41
N VAL A 97 -3.00 4.60 -14.38
CA VAL A 97 -2.91 3.20 -13.95
C VAL A 97 -2.05 2.37 -14.89
N ASP A 98 -2.17 2.58 -16.19
CA ASP A 98 -1.38 1.82 -17.19
C ASP A 98 0.11 2.10 -17.02
N ALA A 99 0.49 3.36 -16.87
CA ALA A 99 1.87 3.76 -16.67
C ALA A 99 2.41 3.24 -15.32
N ALA A 100 1.62 3.34 -14.25
CA ALA A 100 2.01 2.86 -12.93
C ALA A 100 2.18 1.34 -12.91
N PHE A 101 1.28 0.61 -13.57
CA PHE A 101 1.36 -0.83 -13.72
C PHE A 101 2.64 -1.24 -14.45
N ALA A 102 2.91 -0.64 -15.62
CA ALA A 102 4.10 -0.95 -16.40
C ALA A 102 5.38 -0.64 -15.62
N HIS A 103 5.40 0.50 -14.92
CA HIS A 103 6.56 0.90 -14.12
C HIS A 103 6.79 -0.07 -12.96
N ALA A 104 5.75 -0.43 -12.21
CA ALA A 104 5.88 -1.37 -11.10
C ALA A 104 6.42 -2.72 -11.56
N VAL A 105 5.91 -3.24 -12.68
CA VAL A 105 6.39 -4.51 -13.26
C VAL A 105 7.87 -4.39 -13.67
N ALA A 106 8.26 -3.28 -14.28
CA ALA A 106 9.66 -3.04 -14.64
C ALA A 106 10.57 -2.98 -13.41
N GLN A 107 10.05 -2.62 -12.25
CA GLN A 107 10.80 -2.54 -10.99
C GLN A 107 10.76 -3.81 -10.16
N GLY A 108 10.11 -4.87 -10.63
CA GLY A 108 10.13 -6.18 -9.99
C GLY A 108 8.79 -6.71 -9.49
N ALA A 109 7.70 -5.98 -9.65
CA ALA A 109 6.37 -6.48 -9.35
C ALA A 109 5.95 -7.54 -10.36
N ALA A 110 5.17 -8.53 -9.92
CA ALA A 110 4.55 -9.47 -10.84
C ALA A 110 3.19 -8.93 -11.30
N PRO A 111 2.88 -8.97 -12.61
CA PRO A 111 1.53 -8.62 -13.06
C PRO A 111 0.53 -9.61 -12.48
N HIS A 112 -0.55 -9.11 -11.92
CA HIS A 112 -1.59 -9.94 -11.33
C HIS A 112 -2.92 -9.78 -12.05
N ARG A 113 -3.30 -8.55 -12.34
CA ARG A 113 -4.44 -8.25 -13.19
C ARG A 113 -4.17 -6.96 -13.98
N GLU A 114 -4.17 -7.11 -15.31
CA GLU A 114 -3.90 -5.97 -16.19
C GLU A 114 -4.93 -4.85 -16.04
N PRO A 115 -4.57 -3.61 -16.37
CA PRO A 115 -5.49 -2.48 -16.26
C PRO A 115 -6.80 -2.70 -17.01
N TRP A 116 -7.91 -2.40 -16.35
CA TRP A 116 -9.25 -2.43 -16.95
C TRP A 116 -10.11 -1.30 -16.37
N ASP A 117 -11.19 -1.00 -17.08
CA ASP A 117 -12.16 -0.02 -16.61
C ASP A 117 -13.24 -0.71 -15.78
N ALA A 118 -13.35 -0.30 -14.53
CA ALA A 118 -14.46 -0.61 -13.65
C ALA A 118 -15.38 0.61 -13.59
N THR A 119 -16.51 0.50 -12.91
CA THR A 119 -17.48 1.60 -12.80
C THR A 119 -16.84 2.87 -12.22
N GLY A 120 -16.62 3.87 -13.07
CA GLY A 120 -16.04 5.15 -12.65
C GLY A 120 -14.57 5.11 -12.28
N MET A 121 -13.88 4.00 -12.54
CA MET A 121 -12.49 3.81 -12.12
C MET A 121 -11.70 3.06 -13.19
N ARG A 122 -10.39 3.28 -13.20
CA ARG A 122 -9.46 2.37 -13.86
C ARG A 122 -8.62 1.69 -12.80
N VAL A 123 -8.46 0.39 -12.91
CA VAL A 123 -7.90 -0.46 -11.84
C VAL A 123 -6.92 -1.45 -12.44
N ALA A 124 -5.88 -1.78 -11.68
CA ALA A 124 -4.96 -2.86 -11.99
C ALA A 124 -4.42 -3.45 -10.69
N PHE A 125 -3.93 -4.67 -10.76
CA PHE A 125 -3.30 -5.32 -9.62
C PHE A 125 -1.92 -5.83 -9.99
N VAL A 126 -0.97 -5.63 -9.09
CA VAL A 126 0.36 -6.24 -9.16
C VAL A 126 0.64 -6.95 -7.84
N LEU A 127 1.59 -7.88 -7.87
CA LEU A 127 2.13 -8.46 -6.65
C LEU A 127 3.50 -7.85 -6.38
N ASP A 128 3.78 -7.52 -5.13
CA ASP A 128 5.14 -7.13 -4.77
C ASP A 128 6.08 -8.34 -4.90
N PRO A 129 7.41 -8.16 -4.83
CA PRO A 129 8.33 -9.28 -5.01
C PRO A 129 8.17 -10.44 -4.03
N GLU A 130 7.47 -10.23 -2.92
CA GLU A 130 7.16 -11.29 -1.95
C GLU A 130 5.73 -11.81 -2.04
N GLY A 131 4.96 -11.34 -3.04
CA GLY A 131 3.63 -11.87 -3.35
C GLY A 131 2.46 -11.12 -2.70
N ARG A 132 2.67 -9.93 -2.15
CA ARG A 132 1.58 -9.12 -1.62
C ARG A 132 0.86 -8.39 -2.74
N GLU A 133 -0.46 -8.39 -2.65
CA GLU A 133 -1.32 -7.76 -3.65
C GLU A 133 -1.35 -6.24 -3.46
N LEU A 134 -1.11 -5.51 -4.54
CA LEU A 134 -1.18 -4.05 -4.59
C LEU A 134 -2.21 -3.66 -5.64
N GLU A 135 -3.16 -2.80 -5.26
CA GLU A 135 -4.19 -2.29 -6.15
C GLU A 135 -3.83 -0.88 -6.60
N LEU A 136 -3.73 -0.71 -7.91
CA LEU A 136 -3.48 0.59 -8.53
C LEU A 136 -4.80 1.11 -9.04
N ILE A 137 -5.20 2.30 -8.62
CA ILE A 137 -6.53 2.80 -8.90
C ILE A 137 -6.50 4.30 -9.24
N SER A 138 -7.24 4.67 -10.26
CA SER A 138 -7.49 6.06 -10.65
C SER A 138 -8.99 6.26 -10.78
N MET A 139 -9.50 7.29 -10.12
CA MET A 139 -10.90 7.67 -10.24
C MET A 139 -11.09 8.43 -11.55
N ARG A 140 -12.03 8.00 -12.36
CA ARG A 140 -12.42 8.74 -13.57
C ARG A 140 -13.37 9.86 -13.18
N ARG A 141 -13.10 11.01 -13.75
CA ARG A 141 -13.98 12.17 -13.64
C ARG A 141 -15.01 12.18 -14.77
#